data_6b6b0e8250399ed5aa41220930d2814a
#
_entry.id   6b6b0e8250399ed5aa41220930d2814a
#
_cell.length_a   1.000
_cell.length_b   1.000
_cell.length_c   1.000
_cell.angle_alpha   90.00
_cell.angle_beta   90.00
_cell.angle_gamma   90.00
#
_symmetry.space_group_name_H-M   'P 1'
#
loop_
_entity.id
_entity.type
_entity.pdbx_description
1 polymer ?
#
loop_
_entity_poly.entity_id
_entity_poly.type
_entity_poly.pdbx_seq_one_letter_code
_entity_poly.pdbx_strand_id
1 'polypeptide(L)'
;MKYLMALCLLLSAQISMAETYLQINGASWHDRPGYNSVNYGLGIEHELSEHWSVAGGWYRNSEYLGSTYAYGRYAFYKQDQWNLGIAVGAVTGYRRASVIPMAFPEACYAWACALFAPRVEPTGANVVGFRLRIPID
;
A
#
# COMPACT_ATOMS: atom_id res chain seq x y z
N MET A 1 31.97 22.69 6.09
CA MET A 1 30.98 22.75 7.16
C MET A 1 29.76 23.59 6.79
N LYS A 2 29.89 24.79 6.23
CA LYS A 2 28.73 25.65 5.86
C LYS A 2 27.76 24.98 4.87
N TYR A 3 28.27 24.25 3.89
CA TYR A 3 27.43 23.56 2.88
C TYR A 3 26.75 22.27 3.40
N LEU A 4 27.36 21.61 4.39
CA LEU A 4 26.76 20.44 5.03
C LEU A 4 25.56 20.84 5.89
N MET A 5 25.66 21.96 6.61
CA MET A 5 24.52 22.53 7.37
C MET A 5 23.39 23.00 6.46
N ALA A 6 23.71 23.61 5.30
CA ALA A 6 22.69 24.01 4.33
C ALA A 6 21.98 22.80 3.71
N LEU A 7 22.70 21.71 3.43
CA LEU A 7 22.14 20.47 2.91
C LEU A 7 21.23 19.78 3.95
N CYS A 8 21.62 19.77 5.22
CA CYS A 8 20.81 19.24 6.32
C CYS A 8 19.53 20.07 6.54
N LEU A 9 19.60 21.42 6.41
CA LEU A 9 18.45 22.29 6.51
C LEU A 9 17.47 22.12 5.34
N LEU A 10 17.98 21.90 4.12
CA LEU A 10 17.15 21.61 2.94
C LEU A 10 16.45 20.25 3.04
N LEU A 11 17.14 19.24 3.57
CA LEU A 11 16.56 17.92 3.84
C LEU A 11 15.51 17.98 4.95
N SER A 12 15.73 18.76 6.01
CA SER A 12 14.75 18.91 7.10
C SER A 12 13.50 19.69 6.68
N ALA A 13 13.63 20.65 5.76
CA ALA A 13 12.49 21.38 5.22
C ALA A 13 11.58 20.52 4.34
N GLN A 14 12.12 19.46 3.72
CA GLN A 14 11.31 18.51 2.94
C GLN A 14 10.58 17.49 3.82
N ILE A 15 11.13 17.17 4.98
CA ILE A 15 10.52 16.24 5.94
C ILE A 15 9.25 16.86 6.59
N SER A 16 9.14 18.18 6.67
CA SER A 16 7.99 18.86 7.29
C SER A 16 6.72 18.89 6.42
N MET A 17 6.77 18.39 5.19
CA MET A 17 5.61 18.27 4.28
C MET A 17 5.20 16.81 3.99
N ALA A 18 5.86 15.85 4.61
CA ALA A 18 5.57 14.43 4.42
C ALA A 18 4.44 13.98 5.34
N GLU A 19 3.35 13.49 4.77
CA GLU A 19 2.24 12.92 5.52
C GLU A 19 2.47 11.44 5.80
N THR A 20 2.05 11.01 6.99
CA THR A 20 2.05 9.61 7.42
C THR A 20 0.62 9.14 7.57
N TYR A 21 0.35 7.94 7.08
CA TYR A 21 -0.97 7.34 7.10
C TYR A 21 -0.94 6.01 7.83
N LEU A 22 -1.93 5.80 8.68
CA LEU A 22 -2.29 4.48 9.16
C LEU A 22 -3.10 3.76 8.09
N GLN A 23 -2.66 2.57 7.70
CA GLN A 23 -3.42 1.68 6.82
C GLN A 23 -4.16 0.64 7.65
N ILE A 24 -5.48 0.58 7.48
CA ILE A 24 -6.32 -0.46 8.07
C ILE A 24 -6.83 -1.31 6.92
N ASN A 25 -6.25 -2.51 6.77
CA ASN A 25 -6.71 -3.48 5.80
C ASN A 25 -7.99 -4.14 6.33
N GLY A 26 -8.96 -4.39 5.47
CA GLY A 26 -10.27 -4.84 5.90
C GLY A 26 -10.80 -6.05 5.14
N ALA A 27 -11.12 -5.88 3.89
CA ALA A 27 -11.85 -6.86 3.12
C ALA A 27 -11.35 -6.97 1.68
N SER A 28 -11.70 -8.07 1.03
CA SER A 28 -11.49 -8.26 -0.41
C SER A 28 -12.63 -9.04 -1.04
N TRP A 29 -12.78 -8.84 -2.34
CA TRP A 29 -13.62 -9.64 -3.19
C TRP A 29 -12.75 -10.41 -4.20
N HIS A 30 -13.08 -11.68 -4.40
CA HIS A 30 -12.41 -12.57 -5.36
C HIS A 30 -13.41 -13.05 -6.41
N ASP A 31 -12.98 -13.12 -7.66
CA ASP A 31 -13.81 -13.64 -8.76
C ASP A 31 -13.94 -15.16 -8.75
N ARG A 32 -13.34 -15.84 -7.78
CA ARG A 32 -13.42 -17.28 -7.55
C ARG A 32 -13.69 -17.61 -6.08
N PRO A 33 -14.42 -18.68 -5.79
CA PRO A 33 -14.69 -19.13 -4.43
C PRO A 33 -13.44 -19.73 -3.74
N GLY A 34 -13.51 -19.89 -2.43
CA GLY A 34 -12.50 -20.57 -1.61
C GLY A 34 -11.42 -19.66 -1.02
N TYR A 35 -11.49 -18.37 -1.27
CA TYR A 35 -10.55 -17.39 -0.71
C TYR A 35 -11.12 -16.66 0.49
N ASN A 36 -10.25 -16.29 1.40
CA ASN A 36 -10.62 -15.44 2.55
C ASN A 36 -10.89 -14.00 2.09
N SER A 37 -12.06 -13.50 2.38
CA SER A 37 -12.47 -12.13 2.07
C SER A 37 -12.38 -11.17 3.26
N VAL A 38 -12.01 -11.66 4.43
CA VAL A 38 -11.79 -10.84 5.63
C VAL A 38 -10.28 -10.72 5.87
N ASN A 39 -9.71 -9.61 5.41
CA ASN A 39 -8.26 -9.41 5.34
C ASN A 39 -7.80 -8.33 6.33
N TYR A 40 -8.18 -8.46 7.59
CA TYR A 40 -7.80 -7.49 8.62
C TYR A 40 -6.28 -7.39 8.79
N GLY A 41 -5.82 -6.20 9.04
CA GLY A 41 -4.42 -5.92 9.26
C GLY A 41 -4.12 -4.45 9.39
N LEU A 42 -2.90 -4.13 9.75
CA LEU A 42 -2.42 -2.78 9.96
C LEU A 42 -1.12 -2.53 9.21
N GLY A 43 -0.94 -1.32 8.75
CA GLY A 43 0.28 -0.87 8.12
C GLY A 43 0.48 0.63 8.28
N ILE A 44 1.64 1.07 7.88
CA ILE A 44 2.03 2.48 7.82
C ILE A 44 2.46 2.80 6.40
N GLU A 45 2.02 3.95 5.91
CA GLU A 45 2.50 4.55 4.66
C GLU A 45 3.06 5.93 4.96
N HIS A 46 4.23 6.23 4.42
CA HIS A 46 4.88 7.52 4.59
C HIS A 46 5.17 8.15 3.23
N GLU A 47 4.71 9.37 3.01
CA GLU A 47 5.02 10.13 1.80
C GLU A 47 6.48 10.61 1.84
N LEU A 48 7.24 10.29 0.80
CA LEU A 48 8.62 10.75 0.60
C LEU A 48 8.65 12.05 -0.20
N SER A 49 7.65 12.25 -1.04
CA SER A 49 7.48 13.43 -1.88
C SER A 49 6.01 13.58 -2.27
N GLU A 50 5.68 14.59 -3.06
CA GLU A 50 4.32 14.81 -3.56
C GLU A 50 3.69 13.59 -4.26
N HIS A 51 4.51 12.79 -4.95
CA HIS A 51 4.04 11.64 -5.75
C HIS A 51 4.47 10.28 -5.19
N TRP A 52 5.54 10.22 -4.40
CA TRP A 52 6.11 8.95 -3.94
C TRP A 52 5.84 8.71 -2.46
N SER A 53 5.43 7.49 -2.14
CA SER A 53 5.34 6.99 -0.77
C SER A 53 5.90 5.58 -0.66
N VAL A 54 6.22 5.18 0.56
CA VAL A 54 6.59 3.81 0.93
C VAL A 54 5.66 3.33 2.01
N ALA A 55 5.34 2.04 1.98
CA ALA A 55 4.45 1.44 2.96
C ALA A 55 4.91 0.05 3.37
N GLY A 56 4.51 -0.34 4.56
CA GLY A 56 4.72 -1.67 5.07
C GLY A 56 3.70 -2.02 6.15
N GLY A 57 3.43 -3.30 6.32
CA GLY A 57 2.46 -3.75 7.30
C GLY A 57 2.24 -5.25 7.29
N TRP A 58 1.20 -5.65 7.97
CA TRP A 58 0.78 -7.03 8.10
C TRP A 58 -0.73 -7.15 7.87
N TYR A 59 -1.18 -8.25 7.25
CA TYR A 59 -2.60 -8.57 7.11
C TYR A 59 -2.85 -10.08 7.04
N ARG A 60 -4.08 -10.47 7.28
CA ARG A 60 -4.59 -11.84 7.04
C ARG A 60 -4.87 -11.98 5.55
N ASN A 61 -4.15 -12.86 4.87
CA ASN A 61 -4.23 -12.99 3.41
C ASN A 61 -5.42 -13.84 2.94
N SER A 62 -5.55 -13.96 1.63
CA SER A 62 -6.62 -14.74 0.98
C SER A 62 -6.53 -16.25 1.20
N GLU A 63 -5.40 -16.76 1.68
CA GLU A 63 -5.20 -18.16 2.04
C GLU A 63 -5.35 -18.44 3.55
N TYR A 64 -5.92 -17.49 4.31
CA TYR A 64 -6.08 -17.55 5.77
C TYR A 64 -4.75 -17.58 6.54
N LEU A 65 -3.67 -17.09 5.93
CA LEU A 65 -2.35 -17.00 6.55
C LEU A 65 -1.98 -15.53 6.85
N GLY A 66 -0.96 -15.33 7.68
CA GLY A 66 -0.41 -14.01 7.93
C GLY A 66 0.57 -13.61 6.83
N SER A 67 0.46 -12.38 6.35
CA SER A 67 1.36 -11.79 5.35
C SER A 67 1.95 -10.49 5.86
N THR A 68 3.25 -10.32 5.66
CA THR A 68 3.93 -9.03 5.78
C THR A 68 4.16 -8.48 4.38
N TYR A 69 3.93 -7.19 4.19
CA TYR A 69 4.13 -6.54 2.90
C TYR A 69 4.99 -5.29 3.02
N ALA A 70 5.66 -4.95 1.94
CA ALA A 70 6.33 -3.67 1.76
C ALA A 70 6.23 -3.26 0.29
N TYR A 71 5.97 -1.99 0.02
CA TYR A 71 5.89 -1.47 -1.34
C TYR A 71 6.25 0.00 -1.43
N GLY A 72 6.66 0.42 -2.63
CA GLY A 72 6.67 1.82 -3.05
C GLY A 72 5.43 2.12 -3.88
N ARG A 73 4.88 3.31 -3.74
CA ARG A 73 3.68 3.76 -4.45
C ARG A 73 3.95 5.08 -5.15
N TYR A 74 3.56 5.16 -6.41
CA TYR A 74 3.55 6.39 -7.19
C TYR A 74 2.12 6.87 -7.40
N ALA A 75 1.79 8.07 -6.90
CA ALA A 75 0.51 8.72 -7.10
C ALA A 75 0.59 9.59 -8.37
N PHE A 76 -0.05 9.16 -9.44
CA PHE A 76 -0.08 9.89 -10.71
C PHE A 76 -1.23 10.89 -10.81
N TYR A 77 -2.21 10.83 -9.91
CA TYR A 77 -3.33 11.77 -9.83
C TYR A 77 -3.67 12.06 -8.36
N LYS A 78 -3.62 13.32 -7.99
CA LYS A 78 -4.03 13.82 -6.66
C LYS A 78 -4.81 15.11 -6.89
N GLN A 79 -6.12 15.05 -6.81
CA GLN A 79 -6.98 16.21 -6.96
C GLN A 79 -8.25 16.05 -6.13
N ASP A 80 -8.63 17.11 -5.41
CA ASP A 80 -9.74 17.09 -4.47
C ASP A 80 -9.54 15.98 -3.42
N GLN A 81 -10.50 15.05 -3.30
CA GLN A 81 -10.40 13.91 -2.41
C GLN A 81 -9.91 12.63 -3.12
N TRP A 82 -9.63 12.69 -4.42
CA TRP A 82 -9.15 11.56 -5.20
C TRP A 82 -7.63 11.44 -5.16
N ASN A 83 -7.17 10.21 -5.01
CA ASN A 83 -5.75 9.86 -5.11
C ASN A 83 -5.64 8.52 -5.86
N LEU A 84 -5.07 8.55 -7.05
CA LEU A 84 -4.88 7.37 -7.90
C LEU A 84 -3.39 7.06 -8.00
N GLY A 85 -3.02 5.82 -7.85
CA GLY A 85 -1.61 5.42 -7.89
C GLY A 85 -1.39 3.98 -8.29
N ILE A 86 -0.12 3.64 -8.43
CA ILE A 86 0.36 2.28 -8.68
C ILE A 86 1.38 1.95 -7.59
N ALA A 87 1.22 0.80 -6.98
CA ALA A 87 2.14 0.26 -5.98
C ALA A 87 2.91 -0.93 -6.55
N VAL A 88 4.20 -1.03 -6.19
CA VAL A 88 5.09 -2.13 -6.54
C VAL A 88 5.90 -2.51 -5.32
N GLY A 89 5.96 -3.79 -5.01
CA GLY A 89 6.69 -4.30 -3.86
C GLY A 89 6.68 -5.80 -3.74
N ALA A 90 6.61 -6.28 -2.51
CA ALA A 90 6.63 -7.70 -2.21
C ALA A 90 5.76 -8.04 -1.00
N VAL A 91 5.27 -9.26 -0.96
CA VAL A 91 4.45 -9.81 0.11
C VAL A 91 4.90 -11.22 0.47
N THR A 92 4.80 -11.57 1.73
CA THR A 92 5.13 -12.90 2.28
C THR A 92 3.88 -13.68 2.65
N GLY A 93 4.06 -14.91 3.13
CA GLY A 93 3.02 -15.68 3.81
C GLY A 93 2.07 -16.44 2.90
N TYR A 94 2.35 -16.56 1.62
CA TYR A 94 1.59 -17.40 0.70
C TYR A 94 2.23 -18.79 0.55
N ARG A 95 1.42 -19.82 0.31
CA ARG A 95 1.90 -21.22 0.17
C ARG A 95 2.75 -21.41 -1.06
N ARG A 96 2.51 -20.63 -2.09
CA ARG A 96 3.20 -20.72 -3.39
C ARG A 96 4.69 -20.39 -3.29
N ALA A 97 5.06 -19.36 -2.52
CA ALA A 97 6.43 -18.90 -2.36
C ALA A 97 6.59 -18.09 -1.08
N SER A 98 7.80 -18.07 -0.52
CA SER A 98 8.10 -17.33 0.70
C SER A 98 7.96 -15.82 0.51
N VAL A 99 8.30 -15.33 -0.67
CA VAL A 99 8.16 -13.92 -1.06
C VAL A 99 7.59 -13.86 -2.47
N ILE A 100 6.56 -13.06 -2.65
CA ILE A 100 5.90 -12.86 -3.95
C ILE A 100 6.02 -11.38 -4.33
N PRO A 101 6.53 -11.06 -5.53
CA PRO A 101 6.45 -9.70 -6.05
C PRO A 101 4.99 -9.33 -6.27
N MET A 102 4.66 -8.07 -6.01
CA MET A 102 3.32 -7.56 -6.22
C MET A 102 3.36 -6.21 -6.94
N ALA A 103 2.37 -5.97 -7.78
CA ALA A 103 2.09 -4.70 -8.38
C ALA A 103 0.57 -4.53 -8.47
N PHE A 104 0.05 -3.38 -8.07
CA PHE A 104 -1.38 -3.13 -8.11
C PHE A 104 -1.70 -1.65 -8.28
N PRO A 105 -2.69 -1.31 -9.10
CA PRO A 105 -3.31 0.01 -9.09
C PRO A 105 -4.18 0.16 -7.84
N GLU A 106 -4.25 1.38 -7.35
CA GLU A 106 -5.06 1.75 -6.21
C GLU A 106 -5.75 3.08 -6.45
N ALA A 107 -7.03 3.14 -6.12
CA ALA A 107 -7.82 4.36 -6.11
C ALA A 107 -8.33 4.63 -4.70
N CYS A 108 -8.06 5.83 -4.20
CA CYS A 108 -8.57 6.30 -2.91
C CYS A 108 -9.50 7.49 -3.13
N TYR A 109 -10.61 7.51 -2.39
CA TYR A 109 -11.46 8.68 -2.22
C TYR A 109 -11.53 8.99 -0.73
N ALA A 110 -11.07 10.18 -0.34
CA ALA A 110 -10.84 10.52 1.07
C ALA A 110 -9.95 9.44 1.73
N TRP A 111 -10.46 8.74 2.74
CA TRP A 111 -9.73 7.69 3.46
C TRP A 111 -9.97 6.28 2.92
N ALA A 112 -10.98 6.09 2.09
CA ALA A 112 -11.34 4.77 1.56
C ALA A 112 -10.57 4.46 0.29
N CYS A 113 -9.90 3.32 0.25
CA CYS A 113 -9.11 2.87 -0.88
C CYS A 113 -9.59 1.51 -1.39
N ALA A 114 -9.58 1.37 -2.72
CA ALA A 114 -9.74 0.10 -3.41
C ALA A 114 -8.49 -0.18 -4.24
N LEU A 115 -7.99 -1.40 -4.16
CA LEU A 115 -6.87 -1.88 -4.96
C LEU A 115 -7.28 -3.07 -5.81
N PHE A 116 -6.63 -3.26 -6.94
CA PHE A 116 -6.88 -4.38 -7.83
C PHE A 116 -5.61 -5.21 -8.00
N ALA A 117 -5.68 -6.48 -7.63
CA ALA A 117 -4.62 -7.45 -7.87
C ALA A 117 -5.06 -8.44 -8.96
N PRO A 118 -4.46 -8.39 -10.16
CA PRO A 118 -4.83 -9.28 -11.24
C PRO A 118 -4.37 -10.72 -10.96
N ARG A 119 -5.09 -11.67 -11.52
CA ARG A 119 -4.70 -13.08 -11.49
C ARG A 119 -3.40 -13.27 -12.29
N VAL A 120 -2.39 -13.80 -11.64
CA VAL A 120 -1.08 -14.13 -12.26
C VAL A 120 -0.92 -15.60 -12.57
N GLU A 121 -1.76 -16.48 -12.02
CA GLU A 121 -1.75 -17.92 -12.26
C GLU A 121 -3.12 -18.42 -12.69
N PRO A 122 -3.18 -19.50 -13.53
CA PRO A 122 -4.46 -20.05 -14.00
C PRO A 122 -5.41 -20.47 -12.85
N THR A 123 -4.85 -20.89 -11.71
CA THR A 123 -5.61 -21.33 -10.53
C THR A 123 -5.90 -20.18 -9.54
N GLY A 124 -5.29 -19.01 -9.73
CA GLY A 124 -5.52 -17.84 -8.90
C GLY A 124 -6.84 -17.14 -9.17
N ALA A 125 -7.11 -16.06 -8.44
CA ALA A 125 -8.26 -15.19 -8.62
C ALA A 125 -7.84 -13.75 -8.91
N ASN A 126 -8.70 -13.00 -9.59
CA ASN A 126 -8.63 -11.55 -9.55
C ASN A 126 -9.18 -11.07 -8.22
N VAL A 127 -8.56 -10.08 -7.64
CA VAL A 127 -8.89 -9.58 -6.30
C VAL A 127 -9.12 -8.07 -6.34
N VAL A 128 -10.23 -7.64 -5.74
CA VAL A 128 -10.42 -6.23 -5.36
C VAL A 128 -10.32 -6.15 -3.85
N GLY A 129 -9.32 -5.43 -3.37
CA GLY A 129 -9.09 -5.23 -1.94
C GLY A 129 -9.59 -3.87 -1.49
N PHE A 130 -10.02 -3.78 -0.23
CA PHE A 130 -10.51 -2.55 0.39
C PHE A 130 -9.75 -2.27 1.68
N ARG A 131 -9.32 -1.02 1.85
CA ARG A 131 -8.64 -0.56 3.06
C ARG A 131 -8.95 0.91 3.36
N LEU A 132 -8.68 1.32 4.59
CA LEU A 132 -8.65 2.71 4.99
C LEU A 132 -7.21 3.21 5.00
N ARG A 133 -7.03 4.47 4.62
CA ARG A 133 -5.77 5.21 4.63
C ARG A 133 -6.00 6.52 5.36
N ILE A 134 -5.65 6.54 6.64
CA ILE A 134 -6.02 7.60 7.58
C ILE A 134 -4.77 8.42 7.92
N PRO A 135 -4.75 9.75 7.67
CA PRO A 135 -3.64 10.59 8.08
C PRO A 135 -3.52 10.62 9.60
N ILE A 136 -2.28 10.55 10.11
CA ILE A 136 -1.99 10.48 11.55
C ILE A 136 -1.01 11.54 12.04
N ASP A 137 -0.57 12.46 11.18
CA ASP A 137 0.28 13.61 11.50
C ASP A 137 -0.28 14.93 10.98
#